data_9bbcfa91b00a63dc9b8e31372cb58434
#
_entry.id   9bbcfa91b00a63dc9b8e31372cb58434
#
_cell.length_a   1.000
_cell.length_b   1.000
_cell.length_c   1.000
_cell.angle_alpha   90.00
_cell.angle_beta   90.00
_cell.angle_gamma   90.00
#
_symmetry.space_group_name_H-M   'P 1'
#
loop_
_entity.id
_entity.type
_entity.pdbx_description
1 polymer ?
#
loop_
_entity_poly.entity_id
_entity_poly.type
_entity_poly.pdbx_seq_one_letter_code
_entity_poly.pdbx_strand_id
1 'polypeptide(L)'
;EINFELIRNCNNIAVPGCYPTSILLPLVPLLKDKLIQSDTIIIDSKSGYSGAGKKFDKRNISKDGMLNFYNYNTNEHRHICEIHQELSKISDTEVKFSFNPHIMPIFRGMMSTIYCDLSKDITNHDLNECLTRFYSNANFVKLIDKPERYDFFKVQNTNNCYIKLFDHYDSSKIIIVSLIDNL
;
A
#
# COMPACT_ATOMS: atom_id res chain seq x y z
N GLU A 1 4.70 6.92 -12.83
CA GLU A 1 4.28 7.63 -14.05
C GLU A 1 4.19 9.16 -13.89
N ILE A 2 3.88 9.68 -12.69
CA ILE A 2 3.92 11.13 -12.44
C ILE A 2 5.31 11.72 -12.76
N ASN A 3 6.37 10.97 -12.51
CA ASN A 3 7.75 11.38 -12.70
C ASN A 3 8.42 10.73 -13.95
N PHE A 4 7.67 10.18 -14.87
CA PHE A 4 8.20 9.36 -15.97
C PHE A 4 9.27 10.10 -16.80
N GLU A 5 9.02 11.33 -17.20
CA GLU A 5 9.97 12.12 -17.98
C GLU A 5 11.23 12.51 -17.17
N LEU A 6 11.07 12.76 -15.88
CA LEU A 6 12.21 13.01 -15.00
C LEU A 6 13.07 11.76 -14.86
N ILE A 7 12.45 10.58 -14.67
CA ILE A 7 13.16 9.30 -14.55
C ILE A 7 13.96 8.98 -15.82
N ARG A 8 13.40 9.21 -17.01
CA ARG A 8 14.10 8.96 -18.28
C ARG A 8 15.39 9.76 -18.43
N ASN A 9 15.46 10.93 -17.80
CA ASN A 9 16.55 11.88 -17.96
C ASN A 9 17.48 11.92 -16.74
N CYS A 10 17.27 11.08 -15.74
CA CYS A 10 18.09 11.03 -14.54
C CYS A 10 19.16 9.94 -14.59
N ASN A 11 20.38 10.25 -14.07
CA ASN A 11 21.44 9.26 -13.89
C ASN A 11 21.30 8.45 -12.58
N ASN A 12 20.58 8.98 -11.60
CA ASN A 12 20.36 8.35 -10.31
C ASN A 12 18.85 8.37 -9.98
N ILE A 13 18.31 7.22 -9.55
CA ILE A 13 16.89 7.07 -9.21
C ILE A 13 16.80 6.54 -7.79
N ALA A 14 16.09 7.26 -6.92
CA ALA A 14 15.69 6.76 -5.62
C ALA A 14 14.43 5.89 -5.78
N VAL A 15 14.53 4.62 -5.42
CA VAL A 15 13.40 3.68 -5.46
C VAL A 15 12.65 3.76 -4.12
N PRO A 16 11.32 3.87 -4.13
CA PRO A 16 10.52 3.88 -2.90
C PRO A 16 10.66 2.58 -2.13
N GLY A 17 10.50 2.65 -0.80
CA GLY A 17 10.43 1.46 0.04
C GLY A 17 9.19 0.60 -0.25
N CYS A 18 9.20 -0.64 0.25
CA CYS A 18 8.10 -1.59 0.00
C CYS A 18 6.75 -1.10 0.56
N TYR A 19 6.70 -0.60 1.81
CA TYR A 19 5.48 -0.01 2.36
C TYR A 19 5.01 1.22 1.58
N PRO A 20 5.87 2.23 1.29
CA PRO A 20 5.48 3.33 0.43
C PRO A 20 4.92 2.87 -0.91
N THR A 21 5.55 1.90 -1.58
CA THR A 21 5.03 1.37 -2.85
C THR A 21 3.61 0.83 -2.72
N SER A 22 3.36 -0.05 -1.74
CA SER A 22 2.04 -0.67 -1.55
C SER A 22 0.95 0.33 -1.14
N ILE A 23 1.34 1.43 -0.50
CA ILE A 23 0.42 2.45 0.02
C ILE A 23 0.18 3.56 -1.00
N LEU A 24 1.24 4.06 -1.63
CA LEU A 24 1.13 5.19 -2.55
C LEU A 24 0.43 4.81 -3.87
N LEU A 25 0.64 3.59 -4.36
CA LEU A 25 -0.01 3.16 -5.60
C LEU A 25 -1.55 3.27 -5.54
N PRO A 26 -2.26 2.80 -4.52
CA PRO A 26 -3.70 3.04 -4.45
C PRO A 26 -4.08 4.48 -4.06
N LEU A 27 -3.35 5.12 -3.13
CA LEU A 27 -3.79 6.40 -2.55
C LEU A 27 -3.55 7.61 -3.44
N VAL A 28 -2.44 7.63 -4.19
CA VAL A 28 -2.06 8.77 -5.04
C VAL A 28 -3.14 9.17 -6.04
N PRO A 29 -3.68 8.26 -6.88
CA PRO A 29 -4.74 8.62 -7.81
C PRO A 29 -6.01 9.07 -7.11
N LEU A 30 -6.41 8.41 -6.02
CA LEU A 30 -7.63 8.71 -5.29
C LEU A 30 -7.60 10.06 -4.59
N LEU A 31 -6.46 10.43 -3.99
CA LEU A 31 -6.26 11.75 -3.39
C LEU A 31 -6.14 12.84 -4.45
N LYS A 32 -5.45 12.57 -5.55
CA LYS A 32 -5.32 13.52 -6.67
C LYS A 32 -6.67 13.93 -7.25
N ASP A 33 -7.56 12.97 -7.40
CA ASP A 33 -8.92 13.19 -7.91
C ASP A 33 -9.94 13.53 -6.80
N LYS A 34 -9.46 13.71 -5.54
CA LYS A 34 -10.26 14.11 -4.37
C LYS A 34 -11.43 13.15 -4.05
N LEU A 35 -11.24 11.87 -4.31
CA LEU A 35 -12.28 10.85 -4.12
C LEU A 35 -12.34 10.32 -2.68
N ILE A 36 -11.28 10.50 -1.90
CA ILE A 36 -11.20 10.10 -0.49
C ILE A 36 -10.77 11.30 0.38
N GLN A 37 -11.15 11.25 1.67
CA GLN A 37 -10.72 12.23 2.65
C GLN A 37 -9.24 12.04 2.98
N SER A 38 -8.50 13.14 3.12
CA SER A 38 -7.04 13.11 3.34
C SER A 38 -6.64 12.94 4.81
N ASP A 39 -7.56 13.09 5.74
CA ASP A 39 -7.30 13.16 7.18
C ASP A 39 -7.86 11.97 7.99
N THR A 40 -8.47 11.00 7.31
CA THR A 40 -9.12 9.82 7.94
C THR A 40 -8.46 8.49 7.56
N ILE A 41 -7.25 8.51 7.00
CA ILE A 41 -6.59 7.34 6.44
C ILE A 41 -6.00 6.46 7.56
N ILE A 42 -6.38 5.18 7.58
CA ILE A 42 -5.79 4.18 8.46
C ILE A 42 -5.12 3.10 7.60
N ILE A 43 -3.86 2.83 7.86
CA ILE A 43 -3.04 1.90 7.10
C ILE A 43 -2.56 0.79 8.03
N ASP A 44 -3.01 -0.42 7.79
CA ASP A 44 -2.63 -1.62 8.54
C ASP A 44 -1.93 -2.61 7.60
N SER A 45 -0.60 -2.68 7.71
CA SER A 45 0.24 -3.42 6.76
C SER A 45 0.87 -4.66 7.38
N LYS A 46 0.89 -5.75 6.63
CA LYS A 46 1.48 -7.04 6.99
C LYS A 46 2.57 -7.38 5.99
N SER A 47 3.79 -7.63 6.49
CA SER A 47 4.96 -7.93 5.66
C SER A 47 5.59 -9.25 6.06
N GLY A 48 6.00 -10.03 5.07
CA GLY A 48 6.91 -11.13 5.29
C GLY A 48 8.26 -10.64 5.83
N TYR A 49 8.98 -11.51 6.53
CA TYR A 49 10.21 -11.13 7.22
C TYR A 49 11.41 -10.87 6.28
N SER A 50 11.34 -11.19 5.00
CA SER A 50 12.41 -10.85 4.03
C SER A 50 12.64 -9.34 3.93
N GLY A 51 11.63 -8.51 4.21
CA GLY A 51 11.76 -7.05 4.26
C GLY A 51 12.73 -6.53 5.31
N ALA A 52 13.08 -7.34 6.34
CA ALA A 52 14.14 -7.01 7.29
C ALA A 52 15.56 -7.18 6.70
N GLY A 53 15.68 -7.77 5.51
CA GLY A 53 16.94 -8.02 4.83
C GLY A 53 17.88 -8.91 5.66
N LYS A 54 19.17 -8.56 5.70
CA LYS A 54 20.19 -9.32 6.45
C LYS A 54 20.08 -9.17 7.98
N LYS A 55 19.20 -8.30 8.48
CA LYS A 55 19.02 -8.00 9.91
C LYS A 55 17.90 -8.80 10.55
N PHE A 56 17.52 -9.95 9.99
CA PHE A 56 16.52 -10.81 10.60
C PHE A 56 16.94 -11.21 12.02
N ASP A 57 16.12 -10.84 13.00
CA ASP A 57 16.40 -11.09 14.40
C ASP A 57 15.90 -12.49 14.79
N LYS A 58 16.81 -13.36 15.21
CA LYS A 58 16.49 -14.71 15.69
C LYS A 58 15.54 -14.73 16.91
N ARG A 59 15.42 -13.62 17.65
CA ARG A 59 14.44 -13.46 18.75
C ARG A 59 12.99 -13.55 18.26
N ASN A 60 12.75 -13.42 16.94
CA ASN A 60 11.45 -13.60 16.33
C ASN A 60 11.07 -15.07 16.10
N ILE A 61 11.97 -15.99 16.45
CA ILE A 61 11.72 -17.43 16.41
C ILE A 61 11.47 -17.92 17.84
N SER A 62 10.34 -18.60 18.05
CA SER A 62 10.03 -19.25 19.33
C SER A 62 11.00 -20.40 19.61
N LYS A 63 11.03 -20.91 20.86
CA LYS A 63 11.82 -22.09 21.22
C LYS A 63 11.47 -23.33 20.39
N ASP A 64 10.25 -23.40 19.89
CA ASP A 64 9.74 -24.50 19.05
C ASP A 64 10.02 -24.27 17.55
N GLY A 65 10.81 -23.25 17.20
CA GLY A 65 11.18 -22.94 15.81
C GLY A 65 10.10 -22.20 15.01
N MET A 66 9.02 -21.76 15.63
CA MET A 66 7.95 -21.02 14.96
C MET A 66 8.28 -19.54 14.86
N LEU A 67 7.99 -18.95 13.69
CA LEU A 67 8.10 -17.52 13.49
C LEU A 67 6.95 -16.78 14.18
N ASN A 68 7.27 -15.67 14.82
CA ASN A 68 6.31 -14.83 15.51
C ASN A 68 5.56 -13.90 14.53
N PHE A 69 4.34 -13.55 14.91
CA PHE A 69 3.56 -12.47 14.30
C PHE A 69 3.46 -11.31 15.29
N TYR A 70 3.87 -10.11 14.89
CA TYR A 70 3.89 -8.94 15.79
C TYR A 70 3.84 -7.64 15.00
N ASN A 71 3.30 -6.58 15.64
CA ASN A 71 3.42 -5.22 15.15
C ASN A 71 4.74 -4.59 15.62
N TYR A 72 5.21 -3.58 14.90
CA TYR A 72 6.42 -2.85 15.28
C TYR A 72 6.39 -1.41 14.75
N ASN A 73 7.02 -0.49 15.50
CA ASN A 73 7.17 0.91 15.10
C ASN A 73 5.86 1.56 14.63
N THR A 74 4.74 1.25 15.28
CA THR A 74 3.44 1.85 14.99
C THR A 74 3.51 3.36 15.11
N ASN A 75 3.16 4.09 14.06
CA ASN A 75 3.30 5.54 13.91
C ASN A 75 4.74 6.11 14.12
N GLU A 76 5.77 5.24 14.15
CA GLU A 76 7.19 5.63 14.31
C GLU A 76 8.08 5.03 13.21
N HIS A 77 7.50 4.31 12.26
CA HIS A 77 8.25 3.64 11.20
C HIS A 77 8.90 4.66 10.25
N ARG A 78 10.16 4.40 9.86
CA ARG A 78 10.95 5.28 8.98
C ARG A 78 10.26 5.65 7.65
N HIS A 79 9.40 4.79 7.11
CA HIS A 79 8.68 5.05 5.87
C HIS A 79 7.53 6.07 6.01
N ILE A 80 7.16 6.46 7.23
CA ILE A 80 6.10 7.47 7.45
C ILE A 80 6.47 8.79 6.79
N CYS A 81 7.73 9.22 6.94
CA CYS A 81 8.19 10.47 6.32
C CYS A 81 8.08 10.43 4.80
N GLU A 82 8.41 9.30 4.19
CA GLU A 82 8.32 9.10 2.74
C GLU A 82 6.86 9.10 2.25
N ILE A 83 6.00 8.34 2.93
CA ILE A 83 4.56 8.29 2.61
C ILE A 83 3.94 9.68 2.75
N HIS A 84 4.18 10.34 3.88
CA HIS A 84 3.64 11.67 4.15
C HIS A 84 4.11 12.70 3.12
N GLN A 85 5.40 12.69 2.78
CA GLN A 85 5.96 13.60 1.78
C GLN A 85 5.27 13.46 0.43
N GLU A 86 5.09 12.22 -0.06
CA GLU A 86 4.53 11.99 -1.39
C GLU A 86 3.01 12.27 -1.43
N LEU A 87 2.27 11.91 -0.39
CA LEU A 87 0.84 12.22 -0.32
C LEU A 87 0.60 13.73 -0.18
N SER A 88 1.42 14.43 0.62
CA SER A 88 1.30 15.89 0.80
C SER A 88 1.63 16.69 -0.46
N LYS A 89 2.43 16.18 -1.39
CA LYS A 89 2.68 16.82 -2.69
C LYS A 89 1.47 16.81 -3.62
N ILE A 90 0.54 15.92 -3.39
CA ILE A 90 -0.57 15.63 -4.31
C ILE A 90 -1.88 16.16 -3.75
N SER A 91 -2.02 16.14 -2.44
CA SER A 91 -3.22 16.64 -1.76
C SER A 91 -3.16 18.16 -1.59
N ASP A 92 -4.27 18.84 -1.87
CA ASP A 92 -4.42 20.27 -1.59
C ASP A 92 -4.69 20.55 -0.09
N THR A 93 -4.91 19.50 0.70
CA THR A 93 -5.21 19.56 2.13
C THR A 93 -4.17 18.78 2.92
N GLU A 94 -4.11 19.06 4.23
CA GLU A 94 -3.22 18.31 5.13
C GLU A 94 -3.58 16.82 5.10
N VAL A 95 -2.55 15.95 4.93
CA VAL A 95 -2.73 14.50 4.94
C VAL A 95 -2.43 13.99 6.34
N LYS A 96 -3.40 13.29 6.93
CA LYS A 96 -3.24 12.61 8.23
C LYS A 96 -3.53 11.13 8.06
N PHE A 97 -2.63 10.30 8.58
CA PHE A 97 -2.85 8.86 8.57
C PHE A 97 -2.24 8.20 9.79
N SER A 98 -2.82 7.06 10.17
CA SER A 98 -2.20 6.12 11.11
C SER A 98 -1.54 4.99 10.34
N PHE A 99 -0.34 4.58 10.74
CA PHE A 99 0.39 3.49 10.13
C PHE A 99 0.78 2.43 11.15
N ASN A 100 0.29 1.21 10.96
CA ASN A 100 0.52 0.08 11.84
C ASN A 100 1.14 -1.10 11.06
N PRO A 101 2.46 -1.21 10.96
CA PRO A 101 3.12 -2.30 10.27
C PRO A 101 3.28 -3.54 11.16
N HIS A 102 3.18 -4.72 10.52
CA HIS A 102 3.36 -6.01 11.17
C HIS A 102 4.36 -6.87 10.40
N ILE A 103 5.03 -7.76 11.13
CA ILE A 103 5.80 -8.87 10.55
C ILE A 103 4.96 -10.15 10.66
N MET A 104 4.80 -10.81 9.52
CA MET A 104 4.12 -12.09 9.39
C MET A 104 5.09 -13.26 9.42
N PRO A 105 4.68 -14.46 9.88
CA PRO A 105 5.50 -15.66 9.89
C PRO A 105 5.62 -16.32 8.50
N ILE A 106 5.82 -15.50 7.48
CA ILE A 106 6.05 -15.92 6.10
C ILE A 106 7.29 -15.22 5.55
N PHE A 107 7.96 -15.81 4.57
CA PHE A 107 9.19 -15.22 4.04
C PHE A 107 8.91 -13.97 3.22
N ARG A 108 8.09 -14.05 2.16
CA ARG A 108 7.86 -12.98 1.19
C ARG A 108 6.40 -12.61 1.04
N GLY A 109 6.19 -11.39 0.59
CA GLY A 109 4.90 -10.81 0.32
C GLY A 109 4.54 -9.71 1.32
N MET A 110 3.76 -8.76 0.88
CA MET A 110 3.25 -7.66 1.68
C MET A 110 1.80 -7.36 1.30
N MET A 111 1.00 -7.13 2.33
CA MET A 111 -0.38 -6.69 2.20
C MET A 111 -0.57 -5.41 3.01
N SER A 112 -0.99 -4.35 2.36
CA SER A 112 -1.46 -3.14 3.04
C SER A 112 -2.98 -3.08 2.94
N THR A 113 -3.66 -3.07 4.08
CA THR A 113 -5.09 -2.82 4.20
C THR A 113 -5.28 -1.37 4.61
N ILE A 114 -5.98 -0.62 3.80
CA ILE A 114 -6.16 0.82 3.96
C ILE A 114 -7.64 1.10 4.10
N TYR A 115 -8.01 1.85 5.12
CA TYR A 115 -9.38 2.30 5.39
C TYR A 115 -9.42 3.81 5.17
N CYS A 116 -10.38 4.27 4.38
CA CYS A 116 -10.57 5.69 4.09
C CYS A 116 -12.04 6.05 4.12
N ASP A 117 -12.33 7.28 4.50
CA ASP A 117 -13.64 7.88 4.27
C ASP A 117 -13.70 8.38 2.82
N LEU A 118 -14.83 8.13 2.17
CA LEU A 118 -15.10 8.68 0.83
C LEU A 118 -15.40 10.17 0.90
N SER A 119 -15.07 10.89 -0.15
CA SER A 119 -15.56 12.25 -0.33
C SER A 119 -17.09 12.23 -0.57
N LYS A 120 -17.73 13.39 -0.39
CA LYS A 120 -19.18 13.49 -0.55
C LYS A 120 -19.63 13.04 -1.94
N ASP A 121 -20.70 12.25 -1.99
CA ASP A 121 -21.34 11.74 -3.20
C ASP A 121 -20.44 10.82 -4.07
N ILE A 122 -19.33 10.32 -3.52
CA ILE A 122 -18.42 9.37 -4.19
C ILE A 122 -18.81 7.93 -3.85
N THR A 123 -18.68 7.05 -4.84
CA THR A 123 -19.00 5.62 -4.74
C THR A 123 -17.77 4.75 -5.03
N ASN A 124 -17.83 3.45 -4.70
CA ASN A 124 -16.81 2.48 -5.07
C ASN A 124 -16.58 2.41 -6.60
N HIS A 125 -17.63 2.65 -7.40
CA HIS A 125 -17.52 2.70 -8.85
C HIS A 125 -16.58 3.81 -9.32
N ASP A 126 -16.70 5.00 -8.74
CA ASP A 126 -15.86 6.17 -9.08
C ASP A 126 -14.38 5.90 -8.76
N LEU A 127 -14.10 5.20 -7.65
CA LEU A 127 -12.74 4.80 -7.29
C LEU A 127 -12.16 3.79 -8.29
N ASN A 128 -12.96 2.79 -8.69
CA ASN A 128 -12.54 1.79 -9.69
C ASN A 128 -12.26 2.45 -11.04
N GLU A 129 -13.12 3.37 -11.47
CA GLU A 129 -12.93 4.12 -12.72
C GLU A 129 -11.65 4.97 -12.68
N CYS A 130 -11.42 5.69 -11.59
CA CYS A 130 -10.21 6.47 -11.38
C CYS A 130 -8.95 5.60 -11.46
N LEU A 131 -8.89 4.51 -10.69
CA LEU A 131 -7.74 3.60 -10.69
C LEU A 131 -7.53 2.96 -12.07
N THR A 132 -8.60 2.53 -12.74
CA THR A 132 -8.54 1.93 -14.08
C THR A 132 -7.98 2.91 -15.10
N ARG A 133 -8.46 4.13 -15.09
CA ARG A 133 -7.97 5.21 -15.96
C ARG A 133 -6.51 5.53 -15.69
N PHE A 134 -6.14 5.70 -14.41
CA PHE A 134 -4.79 6.08 -13.99
C PHE A 134 -3.75 5.02 -14.35
N TYR A 135 -4.10 3.73 -14.20
CA TYR A 135 -3.20 2.60 -14.43
C TYR A 135 -3.42 1.87 -15.77
N SER A 136 -4.16 2.48 -16.71
CA SER A 136 -4.47 1.88 -18.03
C SER A 136 -3.23 1.42 -18.81
N ASN A 137 -2.10 2.12 -18.67
CA ASN A 137 -0.84 1.83 -19.34
C ASN A 137 0.23 1.25 -18.38
N ALA A 138 -0.13 0.91 -17.15
CA ALA A 138 0.81 0.40 -16.16
C ALA A 138 0.90 -1.13 -16.20
N ASN A 139 2.00 -1.67 -16.70
CA ASN A 139 2.18 -3.12 -16.86
C ASN A 139 2.14 -3.91 -15.56
N PHE A 140 2.55 -3.32 -14.44
CA PHE A 140 2.74 -4.01 -13.16
C PHE A 140 1.67 -3.69 -12.12
N VAL A 141 0.77 -2.74 -12.36
CA VAL A 141 -0.38 -2.48 -11.48
C VAL A 141 -1.60 -3.21 -12.02
N LYS A 142 -2.20 -4.05 -11.19
CA LYS A 142 -3.33 -4.90 -11.55
C LYS A 142 -4.50 -4.62 -10.63
N LEU A 143 -5.61 -4.19 -11.19
CA LEU A 143 -6.87 -4.04 -10.46
C LEU A 143 -7.63 -5.36 -10.48
N ILE A 144 -8.18 -5.76 -9.34
CA ILE A 144 -8.93 -7.01 -9.19
C ILE A 144 -10.38 -6.69 -8.83
N ASP A 145 -11.26 -6.99 -9.74
CA ASP A 145 -12.71 -6.81 -9.59
C ASP A 145 -13.47 -8.14 -9.34
N LYS A 146 -12.80 -9.28 -9.58
CA LYS A 146 -13.42 -10.61 -9.49
C LYS A 146 -13.36 -11.21 -8.09
N PRO A 147 -14.31 -12.09 -7.73
CA PRO A 147 -14.28 -12.83 -6.47
C PRO A 147 -13.23 -13.96 -6.52
N GLU A 148 -11.96 -13.63 -6.67
CA GLU A 148 -10.86 -14.57 -6.63
C GLU A 148 -10.09 -14.47 -5.31
N ARG A 149 -9.36 -15.54 -4.97
CA ARG A 149 -8.47 -15.55 -3.81
C ARG A 149 -7.44 -14.43 -3.93
N TYR A 150 -7.26 -13.69 -2.86
CA TYR A 150 -6.38 -12.53 -2.79
C TYR A 150 -5.39 -12.69 -1.64
N ASP A 151 -4.22 -13.24 -1.97
CA ASP A 151 -3.20 -13.62 -0.99
C ASP A 151 -1.77 -13.37 -1.47
N PHE A 152 -0.81 -13.62 -0.57
CA PHE A 152 0.62 -13.38 -0.81
C PHE A 152 1.21 -14.23 -1.95
N PHE A 153 0.70 -15.42 -2.22
CA PHE A 153 1.24 -16.27 -3.29
C PHE A 153 1.08 -15.65 -4.67
N LYS A 154 0.09 -14.76 -4.82
CA LYS A 154 -0.18 -14.07 -6.08
C LYS A 154 0.94 -13.10 -6.49
N VAL A 155 1.65 -12.54 -5.52
CA VAL A 155 2.68 -11.51 -5.74
C VAL A 155 4.10 -12.01 -5.58
N GLN A 156 4.32 -13.10 -4.87
CA GLN A 156 5.67 -13.62 -4.60
C GLN A 156 6.46 -13.85 -5.89
N ASN A 157 7.70 -13.35 -5.91
CA ASN A 157 8.62 -13.40 -7.05
C ASN A 157 8.11 -12.70 -8.32
N THR A 158 7.25 -11.68 -8.16
CA THR A 158 6.76 -10.83 -9.25
C THR A 158 7.01 -9.36 -8.95
N ASN A 159 6.98 -8.53 -9.99
CA ASN A 159 6.98 -7.06 -9.87
C ASN A 159 5.55 -6.49 -9.80
N ASN A 160 4.53 -7.32 -9.71
CA ASN A 160 3.15 -6.87 -9.74
C ASN A 160 2.72 -6.26 -8.40
N CYS A 161 1.92 -5.20 -8.51
CA CYS A 161 1.08 -4.70 -7.44
C CYS A 161 -0.37 -5.02 -7.78
N TYR A 162 -1.04 -5.75 -6.92
CA TYR A 162 -2.47 -6.02 -7.05
C TYR A 162 -3.25 -5.13 -6.11
N ILE A 163 -4.23 -4.40 -6.62
CA ILE A 163 -5.10 -3.52 -5.85
C ILE A 163 -6.53 -4.01 -5.97
N LYS A 164 -7.21 -4.11 -4.84
CA LYS A 164 -8.62 -4.48 -4.76
C LYS A 164 -9.36 -3.56 -3.82
N LEU A 165 -10.54 -3.09 -4.26
CA LEU A 165 -11.48 -2.34 -3.46
C LEU A 165 -12.52 -3.28 -2.88
N PHE A 166 -12.88 -3.06 -1.63
CA PHE A 166 -13.96 -3.78 -0.93
C PHE A 166 -14.93 -2.77 -0.35
N ASP A 167 -16.21 -3.02 -0.55
CA ASP A 167 -17.24 -2.23 0.09
C ASP A 167 -17.10 -2.33 1.62
N HIS A 168 -17.24 -1.20 2.28
CA HIS A 168 -17.34 -1.16 3.71
C HIS A 168 -18.81 -1.25 4.12
N TYR A 169 -19.08 -1.77 5.31
CA TYR A 169 -20.43 -1.82 5.91
C TYR A 169 -21.10 -0.43 5.91
N ASP A 170 -20.35 0.59 6.27
CA ASP A 170 -20.74 2.00 6.12
C ASP A 170 -20.38 2.47 4.71
N SER A 171 -21.38 2.83 3.92
CA SER A 171 -21.19 3.24 2.52
C SER A 171 -20.40 4.54 2.33
N SER A 172 -20.16 5.30 3.41
CA SER A 172 -19.27 6.48 3.39
C SER A 172 -17.79 6.11 3.45
N LYS A 173 -17.45 4.82 3.51
CA LYS A 173 -16.08 4.31 3.69
C LYS A 173 -15.72 3.28 2.63
N ILE A 174 -14.43 3.09 2.45
CA ILE A 174 -13.87 2.07 1.55
C ILE A 174 -12.74 1.31 2.24
N ILE A 175 -12.59 0.03 1.91
CA ILE A 175 -11.42 -0.76 2.27
C ILE A 175 -10.64 -1.03 0.99
N ILE A 176 -9.38 -0.62 0.98
CA ILE A 176 -8.46 -0.84 -0.13
C ILE A 176 -7.41 -1.83 0.32
N VAL A 177 -7.23 -2.91 -0.43
CA VAL A 177 -6.17 -3.87 -0.16
C VAL A 177 -5.18 -3.87 -1.31
N SER A 178 -3.91 -3.66 -0.97
CA SER A 178 -2.80 -3.67 -1.92
C SER A 178 -1.83 -4.80 -1.58
N LEU A 179 -1.45 -5.58 -2.58
CA LEU A 179 -0.51 -6.70 -2.47
C LEU A 179 0.70 -6.46 -3.36
N ILE A 180 1.89 -6.63 -2.80
CA ILE A 180 3.17 -6.63 -3.54
C ILE A 180 4.10 -7.70 -2.99
N ASP A 181 5.17 -8.04 -3.72
CA ASP A 181 6.35 -8.68 -3.14
C ASP A 181 7.19 -7.62 -2.39
N ASN A 182 7.65 -7.93 -1.18
CA ASN A 182 8.33 -6.99 -0.28
C ASN A 182 9.87 -6.95 -0.46
N LEU A 183 10.36 -7.18 -1.64
CA LEU A 183 11.79 -7.10 -1.99
C LEU A 183 12.28 -5.68 -2.13
#